data_7fd0c59ef1c0007ab5da343e553a7615
#
_entry.id   7fd0c59ef1c0007ab5da343e553a7615
#
_cell.length_a   1.000
_cell.length_b   1.000
_cell.length_c   1.000
_cell.angle_alpha   90.00
_cell.angle_beta   90.00
_cell.angle_gamma   90.00
#
_symmetry.space_group_name_H-M   'P 1'
#
loop_
_entity.id
_entity.type
_entity.pdbx_description
1 polymer ?
#
loop_
_entity_poly.entity_id
_entity_poly.type
_entity_poly.pdbx_seq_one_letter_code
_entity_poly.pdbx_strand_id
1 'polypeptide(L)'
;SQAGRTTMCPTELFFFFLSEHSYIRLLPIETRAAEASVAQFKRIPRHWVNIPLDLSDPDNMVQAFAQVAKTKPMPVEQAIQMGFHPDMLESAGKPDIVLVPAWRHAIVNFDHPLLRQGLRILDTPGLNALGSEPELTLSMLPNAQAVIFLLSADTGVTASDMAIWQQHIRQLDDENPISLFAARNKIDVLWDDLAGEAFVQHAIEKIRNDTAKQLGISRDNVLPISAKQALLAKVRKDHELLERSQLADL
;
A
#
# COMPACT_ATOMS: atom_id res chain seq x y z
N SER A 1 11.80 2.63 -18.66
CA SER A 1 11.69 2.72 -17.20
C SER A 1 10.50 1.89 -16.77
N GLN A 2 10.76 0.74 -16.21
CA GLN A 2 9.75 -0.06 -15.55
C GLN A 2 9.17 0.77 -14.42
N ALA A 3 7.86 1.02 -14.46
CA ALA A 3 7.12 1.47 -13.30
C ALA A 3 7.15 0.29 -12.32
N GLY A 4 8.20 0.25 -11.48
CA GLY A 4 8.43 -0.83 -10.55
C GLY A 4 7.29 -0.89 -9.55
N ARG A 5 6.80 -2.09 -9.28
CA ARG A 5 5.98 -2.39 -8.12
C ARG A 5 6.76 -1.99 -6.89
N THR A 6 6.25 -1.04 -6.14
CA THR A 6 6.96 -0.46 -5.00
C THR A 6 6.76 -1.27 -3.72
N THR A 7 5.62 -1.93 -3.55
CA THR A 7 5.32 -2.71 -2.35
C THR A 7 5.27 -4.20 -2.71
N MET A 8 6.21 -4.98 -2.17
CA MET A 8 6.35 -6.41 -2.46
C MET A 8 5.78 -7.30 -1.34
N CYS A 9 5.65 -6.78 -0.12
CA CYS A 9 5.04 -7.48 1.00
C CYS A 9 4.22 -6.50 1.86
N PRO A 10 3.18 -6.99 2.58
CA PRO A 10 2.44 -6.16 3.52
C PRO A 10 3.38 -5.49 4.52
N THR A 11 3.21 -4.18 4.70
CA THR A 11 4.10 -3.36 5.53
C THR A 11 3.28 -2.59 6.55
N GLU A 12 3.54 -2.82 7.83
CA GLU A 12 2.95 -2.06 8.93
C GLU A 12 3.87 -0.89 9.32
N LEU A 13 3.32 0.32 9.34
CA LEU A 13 4.00 1.51 9.84
C LEU A 13 3.34 1.97 11.14
N PHE A 14 4.13 2.19 12.17
CA PHE A 14 3.67 2.72 13.45
C PHE A 14 4.83 3.37 14.21
N PHE A 15 4.53 4.00 15.33
CA PHE A 15 5.52 4.49 16.28
C PHE A 15 5.34 3.83 17.66
N PHE A 16 6.44 3.33 18.21
CA PHE A 16 6.45 2.69 19.50
C PHE A 16 7.34 3.48 20.46
N PHE A 17 6.74 4.14 21.42
CA PHE A 17 7.40 5.06 22.36
C PHE A 17 8.48 4.41 23.23
N LEU A 18 8.39 3.11 23.47
CA LEU A 18 9.38 2.40 24.29
C LEU A 18 10.58 1.91 23.50
N SER A 19 10.63 2.16 22.20
CA SER A 19 11.78 1.86 21.37
C SER A 19 12.69 3.08 21.30
N GLU A 20 13.95 2.91 21.66
CA GLU A 20 14.96 3.98 21.61
C GLU A 20 15.31 4.40 20.16
N HIS A 21 15.05 3.51 19.19
CA HIS A 21 15.45 3.72 17.79
C HIS A 21 14.34 3.34 16.81
N SER A 22 14.33 4.03 15.67
CA SER A 22 13.55 3.63 14.50
C SER A 22 14.19 2.40 13.83
N TYR A 23 13.37 1.51 13.28
CA TYR A 23 13.83 0.27 12.65
C TYR A 23 12.86 -0.26 11.61
N ILE A 24 13.37 -1.12 10.73
CA ILE A 24 12.57 -2.02 9.90
C ILE A 24 12.83 -3.44 10.35
N ARG A 25 11.77 -4.22 10.58
CA ARG A 25 11.82 -5.66 10.80
C ARG A 25 11.19 -6.38 9.63
N LEU A 26 11.89 -7.36 9.10
CA LEU A 26 11.50 -8.10 7.91
C LEU A 26 11.36 -9.58 8.26
N LEU A 27 10.18 -10.14 7.98
CA LEU A 27 9.90 -11.55 8.17
C LEU A 27 10.23 -12.30 6.87
N PRO A 28 11.16 -13.27 6.87
CA PRO A 28 11.53 -14.01 5.67
C PRO A 28 10.35 -14.75 5.03
N ILE A 29 10.34 -14.80 3.69
CA ILE A 29 9.26 -15.44 2.92
C ILE A 29 9.12 -16.93 3.23
N GLU A 30 10.21 -17.61 3.60
CA GLU A 30 10.22 -19.02 3.99
C GLU A 30 9.28 -19.34 5.15
N THR A 31 8.97 -18.35 5.97
CA THR A 31 8.01 -18.50 7.07
C THR A 31 6.58 -18.79 6.60
N ARG A 32 6.28 -18.62 5.29
CA ARG A 32 5.00 -19.05 4.69
C ARG A 32 4.82 -20.56 4.73
N ALA A 33 5.91 -21.32 4.66
CA ALA A 33 5.87 -22.78 4.75
C ALA A 33 5.49 -23.28 6.16
N ALA A 34 5.53 -22.40 7.16
CA ALA A 34 5.10 -22.75 8.52
C ALA A 34 3.60 -22.44 8.69
N GLU A 35 2.89 -23.29 9.45
CA GLU A 35 1.47 -23.07 9.79
C GLU A 35 1.25 -21.85 10.70
N ALA A 36 2.33 -21.26 11.23
CA ALA A 36 2.26 -20.12 12.13
C ALA A 36 1.87 -18.82 11.41
N SER A 37 0.94 -18.08 12.02
CA SER A 37 0.50 -16.76 11.55
C SER A 37 1.57 -15.67 11.77
N VAL A 38 1.48 -14.57 11.02
CA VAL A 38 2.33 -13.37 11.24
C VAL A 38 2.20 -12.87 12.67
N ALA A 39 0.99 -12.92 13.26
CA ALA A 39 0.76 -12.51 14.64
C ALA A 39 1.55 -13.36 15.66
N GLN A 40 1.69 -14.66 15.39
CA GLN A 40 2.53 -15.54 16.21
C GLN A 40 4.02 -15.21 16.03
N PHE A 41 4.46 -14.97 14.79
CA PHE A 41 5.85 -14.56 14.52
C PHE A 41 6.21 -13.21 15.15
N LYS A 42 5.27 -12.27 15.29
CA LYS A 42 5.51 -10.99 15.98
C LYS A 42 5.98 -11.18 17.44
N ARG A 43 5.62 -12.29 18.06
CA ARG A 43 6.03 -12.64 19.43
C ARG A 43 7.43 -13.28 19.52
N ILE A 44 8.04 -13.59 18.39
CA ILE A 44 9.30 -14.33 18.32
C ILE A 44 10.36 -13.51 17.57
N PRO A 45 11.06 -12.57 18.24
CA PRO A 45 11.97 -11.62 17.57
C PRO A 45 13.07 -12.26 16.71
N ARG A 46 13.52 -13.46 17.07
CA ARG A 46 14.61 -14.19 16.37
C ARG A 46 14.31 -14.54 14.91
N HIS A 47 13.04 -14.54 14.52
CA HIS A 47 12.64 -14.83 13.14
C HIS A 47 12.67 -13.59 12.23
N TRP A 48 12.88 -12.42 12.79
CA TRP A 48 12.88 -11.17 12.07
C TRP A 48 14.31 -10.67 11.82
N VAL A 49 14.55 -10.24 10.59
CA VAL A 49 15.76 -9.49 10.25
C VAL A 49 15.52 -8.04 10.67
N ASN A 50 16.38 -7.50 11.53
CA ASN A 50 16.26 -6.14 12.05
C ASN A 50 17.24 -5.22 11.32
N ILE A 51 16.73 -4.12 10.76
CA ILE A 51 17.51 -3.09 10.07
C ILE A 51 17.29 -1.78 10.85
N PRO A 52 18.35 -1.20 11.42
CA PRO A 52 18.23 0.10 12.08
C PRO A 52 17.96 1.19 11.05
N LEU A 53 17.13 2.18 11.41
CA LEU A 53 16.88 3.37 10.63
C LEU A 53 17.56 4.57 11.29
N ASP A 54 18.43 5.23 10.56
CA ASP A 54 18.95 6.54 10.93
C ASP A 54 18.16 7.62 10.20
N LEU A 55 17.28 8.31 10.95
CA LEU A 55 16.42 9.36 10.40
C LEU A 55 17.20 10.64 10.03
N SER A 56 18.45 10.76 10.46
CA SER A 56 19.35 11.87 10.12
C SER A 56 20.13 11.62 8.83
N ASP A 57 20.16 10.37 8.35
CA ASP A 57 20.86 9.94 7.14
C ASP A 57 19.86 9.50 6.04
N PRO A 58 19.58 10.37 5.05
CA PRO A 58 18.68 10.04 3.95
C PRO A 58 19.13 8.83 3.11
N ASP A 59 20.43 8.63 2.94
CA ASP A 59 20.97 7.51 2.17
C ASP A 59 20.77 6.18 2.92
N ASN A 60 20.97 6.16 4.22
CA ASN A 60 20.63 5.01 5.07
C ASN A 60 19.15 4.67 4.95
N MET A 61 18.27 5.66 5.02
CA MET A 61 16.82 5.45 4.87
C MET A 61 16.47 4.84 3.52
N VAL A 62 16.99 5.39 2.42
CA VAL A 62 16.74 4.86 1.08
C VAL A 62 17.20 3.41 0.97
N GLN A 63 18.40 3.09 1.47
CA GLN A 63 18.94 1.73 1.46
C GLN A 63 18.11 0.76 2.33
N ALA A 64 17.68 1.21 3.50
CA ALA A 64 16.87 0.41 4.41
C ALA A 64 15.49 0.09 3.81
N PHE A 65 14.80 1.09 3.26
CA PHE A 65 13.51 0.89 2.59
C PHE A 65 13.64 0.04 1.31
N ALA A 66 14.74 0.15 0.57
CA ALA A 66 15.00 -0.70 -0.59
C ALA A 66 15.07 -2.19 -0.22
N GLN A 67 15.43 -2.52 1.04
CA GLN A 67 15.41 -3.93 1.48
C GLN A 67 14.00 -4.52 1.48
N VAL A 68 12.96 -3.72 1.78
CA VAL A 68 11.56 -4.18 1.82
C VAL A 68 11.09 -4.67 0.44
N ALA A 69 11.58 -4.04 -0.63
CA ALA A 69 11.23 -4.36 -2.01
C ALA A 69 12.07 -5.50 -2.63
N LYS A 70 12.96 -6.14 -1.86
CA LYS A 70 13.82 -7.20 -2.39
C LYS A 70 13.03 -8.41 -2.84
N THR A 71 13.48 -8.97 -3.97
CA THR A 71 13.07 -10.27 -4.48
C THR A 71 14.22 -11.26 -4.37
N LYS A 72 13.91 -12.53 -4.46
CA LYS A 72 14.90 -13.61 -4.54
C LYS A 72 14.46 -14.69 -5.52
N PRO A 73 15.41 -15.37 -6.18
CA PRO A 73 15.11 -16.50 -7.05
C PRO A 73 14.65 -17.70 -6.20
N MET A 74 13.65 -18.42 -6.73
CA MET A 74 13.10 -19.63 -6.10
C MET A 74 12.65 -20.60 -7.18
N PRO A 75 12.79 -21.94 -6.98
CA PRO A 75 12.19 -22.94 -7.85
C PRO A 75 10.67 -22.75 -7.92
N VAL A 76 10.09 -22.88 -9.13
CA VAL A 76 8.64 -22.73 -9.35
C VAL A 76 7.85 -23.66 -8.44
N GLU A 77 8.27 -24.93 -8.29
CA GLU A 77 7.59 -25.88 -7.41
C GLU A 77 7.53 -25.42 -5.97
N GLN A 78 8.63 -24.86 -5.45
CA GLN A 78 8.67 -24.33 -4.09
C GLN A 78 7.79 -23.09 -3.95
N ALA A 79 7.76 -22.21 -4.96
CA ALA A 79 6.88 -21.06 -4.98
C ALA A 79 5.40 -21.47 -4.93
N ILE A 80 5.02 -22.49 -5.71
CA ILE A 80 3.66 -23.05 -5.69
C ILE A 80 3.30 -23.62 -4.30
N GLN A 81 4.22 -24.37 -3.69
CA GLN A 81 4.02 -24.91 -2.34
C GLN A 81 3.82 -23.82 -1.28
N MET A 82 4.41 -22.64 -1.51
CA MET A 82 4.22 -21.46 -0.67
C MET A 82 2.95 -20.66 -1.02
N GLY A 83 2.12 -21.13 -1.97
CA GLY A 83 0.86 -20.48 -2.36
C GLY A 83 1.02 -19.35 -3.37
N PHE A 84 2.14 -19.26 -4.07
CA PHE A 84 2.28 -18.32 -5.18
C PHE A 84 1.68 -18.89 -6.46
N HIS A 85 1.05 -18.03 -7.26
CA HIS A 85 0.53 -18.40 -8.56
C HIS A 85 1.63 -18.25 -9.62
N PRO A 86 2.08 -19.33 -10.30
CA PRO A 86 3.25 -19.28 -11.20
C PRO A 86 3.10 -18.27 -12.34
N ASP A 87 1.91 -18.18 -12.94
CA ASP A 87 1.62 -17.28 -14.07
C ASP A 87 1.76 -15.79 -13.71
N MET A 88 1.81 -15.51 -12.42
CA MET A 88 1.95 -14.16 -11.89
C MET A 88 3.38 -13.84 -11.45
N LEU A 89 4.31 -14.77 -11.49
CA LEU A 89 5.70 -14.58 -11.08
C LEU A 89 6.59 -14.24 -12.28
N GLU A 90 7.55 -13.35 -12.07
CA GLU A 90 8.55 -13.02 -13.07
C GLU A 90 9.61 -14.14 -13.16
N SER A 91 10.01 -14.51 -14.37
CA SER A 91 11.11 -15.44 -14.56
C SER A 91 12.42 -14.81 -14.07
N ALA A 92 13.23 -15.59 -13.37
CA ALA A 92 14.58 -15.20 -12.96
C ALA A 92 15.63 -15.37 -14.06
N GLY A 93 15.21 -15.55 -15.33
CA GLY A 93 16.10 -15.73 -16.48
C GLY A 93 16.68 -17.16 -16.60
N LYS A 94 16.17 -18.10 -15.80
CA LYS A 94 16.48 -19.53 -15.88
C LYS A 94 15.19 -20.34 -15.98
N PRO A 95 15.18 -21.47 -16.69
CA PRO A 95 14.04 -22.39 -16.67
C PRO A 95 13.70 -22.78 -15.22
N ASP A 96 12.43 -22.84 -14.92
CA ASP A 96 11.87 -23.28 -13.62
C ASP A 96 12.31 -22.47 -12.38
N ILE A 97 12.89 -21.28 -12.57
CA ILE A 97 13.23 -20.35 -11.49
C ILE A 97 12.44 -19.04 -11.68
N VAL A 98 11.76 -18.64 -10.64
CA VAL A 98 10.96 -17.42 -10.59
C VAL A 98 11.46 -16.47 -9.51
N LEU A 99 11.15 -15.18 -9.64
CA LEU A 99 11.41 -14.18 -8.61
C LEU A 99 10.20 -14.08 -7.67
N VAL A 100 10.43 -14.31 -6.39
CA VAL A 100 9.44 -14.12 -5.33
C VAL A 100 9.86 -12.96 -4.41
N PRO A 101 8.92 -12.32 -3.69
CA PRO A 101 9.28 -11.40 -2.62
C PRO A 101 10.22 -12.08 -1.61
N ALA A 102 11.27 -11.39 -1.17
CA ALA A 102 12.18 -11.94 -0.16
C ALA A 102 11.52 -12.03 1.23
N TRP A 103 10.48 -11.24 1.45
CA TRP A 103 9.83 -11.05 2.74
C TRP A 103 8.34 -11.37 2.70
N ARG A 104 7.86 -12.00 3.76
CA ARG A 104 6.43 -12.26 3.99
C ARG A 104 5.71 -11.04 4.56
N HIS A 105 6.39 -10.28 5.42
CA HIS A 105 5.84 -9.12 6.12
C HIS A 105 6.94 -8.16 6.55
N ALA A 106 6.64 -6.88 6.57
CA ALA A 106 7.53 -5.84 7.08
C ALA A 106 6.85 -5.06 8.22
N ILE A 107 7.64 -4.67 9.21
CA ILE A 107 7.22 -3.81 10.31
C ILE A 107 8.19 -2.64 10.35
N VAL A 108 7.67 -1.42 10.29
CA VAL A 108 8.46 -0.19 10.32
C VAL A 108 8.07 0.62 11.56
N ASN A 109 8.98 0.73 12.51
CA ASN A 109 8.88 1.68 13.60
C ASN A 109 9.52 3.00 13.15
N PHE A 110 8.72 4.00 12.91
CA PHE A 110 9.15 5.26 12.32
C PHE A 110 8.64 6.44 13.13
N ASP A 111 9.55 7.31 13.54
CA ASP A 111 9.23 8.51 14.30
C ASP A 111 8.66 9.60 13.38
N HIS A 112 7.32 9.68 13.34
CA HIS A 112 6.58 10.68 12.57
C HIS A 112 5.41 11.24 13.37
N PRO A 113 5.10 12.55 13.29
CA PRO A 113 4.02 13.18 14.06
C PRO A 113 2.67 12.49 13.98
N LEU A 114 2.26 11.99 12.81
CA LEU A 114 1.03 11.23 12.63
C LEU A 114 1.06 9.89 13.38
N LEU A 115 2.18 9.17 13.31
CA LEU A 115 2.31 7.87 13.96
C LEU A 115 2.43 8.00 15.49
N ARG A 116 2.98 9.11 15.98
CA ARG A 116 3.01 9.45 17.42
C ARG A 116 1.62 9.61 18.03
N GLN A 117 0.61 9.92 17.21
CA GLN A 117 -0.80 10.01 17.64
C GLN A 117 -1.47 8.63 17.80
N GLY A 118 -0.71 7.54 17.63
CA GLY A 118 -1.21 6.18 17.73
C GLY A 118 -1.72 5.59 16.42
N LEU A 119 -1.60 6.33 15.30
CA LEU A 119 -1.97 5.82 14.00
C LEU A 119 -1.08 4.61 13.62
N ARG A 120 -1.72 3.56 13.12
CA ARG A 120 -1.06 2.42 12.49
C ARG A 120 -1.52 2.35 11.04
N ILE A 121 -0.58 2.34 10.12
CA ILE A 121 -0.87 2.25 8.70
C ILE A 121 -0.43 0.86 8.23
N LEU A 122 -1.31 0.13 7.57
CA LEU A 122 -0.99 -1.09 6.88
C LEU A 122 -0.99 -0.79 5.37
N ASP A 123 0.20 -0.74 4.78
CA ASP A 123 0.37 -0.70 3.33
C ASP A 123 0.31 -2.14 2.80
N THR A 124 -0.60 -2.39 1.90
CA THR A 124 -0.83 -3.71 1.32
C THR A 124 -0.40 -3.74 -0.13
N PRO A 125 0.32 -4.77 -0.59
CA PRO A 125 0.46 -5.01 -2.02
C PRO A 125 -0.94 -5.04 -2.65
N GLY A 126 -1.09 -4.51 -3.86
CA GLY A 126 -2.38 -4.59 -4.55
C GLY A 126 -2.91 -6.03 -4.51
N LEU A 127 -4.20 -6.21 -4.21
CA LEU A 127 -4.81 -7.54 -4.03
C LEU A 127 -4.65 -8.45 -5.26
N ASN A 128 -4.34 -7.87 -6.43
CA ASN A 128 -3.96 -8.55 -7.65
C ASN A 128 -2.44 -8.58 -7.88
N ALA A 129 -1.63 -8.16 -6.90
CA ALA A 129 -0.19 -8.14 -7.06
C ALA A 129 0.39 -9.54 -6.88
N LEU A 130 1.43 -9.81 -7.67
CA LEU A 130 2.23 -11.02 -7.59
C LEU A 130 2.71 -11.27 -6.16
N GLY A 131 2.44 -12.46 -5.64
CA GLY A 131 2.92 -12.86 -4.32
C GLY A 131 2.25 -12.18 -3.14
N SER A 132 1.19 -11.38 -3.36
CA SER A 132 0.36 -10.95 -2.25
C SER A 132 -0.27 -12.18 -1.60
N GLU A 133 -0.34 -12.19 -0.28
CA GLU A 133 -1.27 -13.04 0.45
C GLU A 133 -2.60 -12.26 0.56
N PRO A 134 -3.54 -12.38 -0.38
CA PRO A 134 -4.83 -11.69 -0.27
C PRO A 134 -5.50 -12.03 1.06
N GLU A 135 -5.38 -13.29 1.46
CA GLU A 135 -5.88 -13.81 2.73
C GLU A 135 -5.26 -13.10 3.94
N LEU A 136 -3.96 -12.77 3.90
CA LEU A 136 -3.31 -12.03 4.98
C LEU A 136 -3.85 -10.60 5.07
N THR A 137 -3.92 -9.91 3.93
CA THR A 137 -4.50 -8.57 3.85
C THR A 137 -5.96 -8.59 4.33
N LEU A 138 -6.75 -9.51 3.81
CA LEU A 138 -8.16 -9.67 4.16
C LEU A 138 -8.37 -10.02 5.64
N SER A 139 -7.48 -10.83 6.24
CA SER A 139 -7.54 -11.16 7.67
C SER A 139 -7.24 -9.99 8.61
N MET A 140 -6.62 -8.93 8.10
CA MET A 140 -6.32 -7.72 8.86
C MET A 140 -7.43 -6.66 8.78
N LEU A 141 -8.22 -6.68 7.71
CA LEU A 141 -9.29 -5.71 7.47
C LEU A 141 -10.32 -5.64 8.61
N PRO A 142 -10.79 -6.75 9.22
CA PRO A 142 -11.76 -6.70 10.33
C PRO A 142 -11.26 -5.95 11.58
N ASN A 143 -9.95 -5.74 11.69
CA ASN A 143 -9.35 -4.99 12.80
C ASN A 143 -9.06 -3.52 12.47
N ALA A 144 -9.37 -3.10 11.24
CA ALA A 144 -9.20 -1.71 10.82
C ALA A 144 -10.32 -0.82 11.36
N GLN A 145 -10.00 0.40 11.77
CA GLN A 145 -10.98 1.44 12.09
C GLN A 145 -11.38 2.24 10.85
N ALA A 146 -10.51 2.27 9.84
CA ALA A 146 -10.78 2.88 8.55
C ALA A 146 -10.08 2.09 7.45
N VAL A 147 -10.70 2.06 6.27
CA VAL A 147 -10.13 1.50 5.04
C VAL A 147 -10.11 2.59 3.99
N ILE A 148 -8.94 2.84 3.41
CA ILE A 148 -8.78 3.73 2.26
C ILE A 148 -8.53 2.87 1.03
N PHE A 149 -9.51 2.79 0.14
CA PHE A 149 -9.42 2.06 -1.12
C PHE A 149 -8.83 2.94 -2.21
N LEU A 150 -7.61 2.62 -2.65
CA LEU A 150 -6.87 3.39 -3.64
C LEU A 150 -7.27 2.98 -5.06
N LEU A 151 -7.75 3.95 -5.82
CA LEU A 151 -8.19 3.81 -7.21
C LEU A 151 -7.45 4.81 -8.09
N SER A 152 -7.17 4.45 -9.33
CA SER A 152 -6.51 5.34 -10.28
C SER A 152 -7.52 6.21 -11.06
N ALA A 153 -7.27 7.51 -11.18
CA ALA A 153 -8.16 8.43 -11.89
C ALA A 153 -8.16 8.20 -13.42
N ASP A 154 -7.08 7.64 -13.95
CA ASP A 154 -6.89 7.39 -15.39
C ASP A 154 -7.68 6.17 -15.91
N THR A 155 -7.89 5.14 -15.07
CA THR A 155 -8.55 3.89 -15.49
C THR A 155 -10.01 3.77 -15.05
N GLY A 156 -10.48 4.66 -14.19
CA GLY A 156 -11.79 4.50 -13.56
C GLY A 156 -11.81 3.38 -12.51
N VAL A 157 -13.01 2.95 -12.12
CA VAL A 157 -13.20 1.77 -11.27
C VAL A 157 -13.29 0.55 -12.17
N THR A 158 -12.32 -0.33 -12.10
CA THR A 158 -12.27 -1.53 -12.95
C THR A 158 -13.18 -2.64 -12.42
N ALA A 159 -13.44 -3.65 -13.25
CA ALA A 159 -14.21 -4.83 -12.81
C ALA A 159 -13.54 -5.58 -11.65
N SER A 160 -12.20 -5.66 -11.66
CA SER A 160 -11.43 -6.26 -10.55
C SER A 160 -11.51 -5.43 -9.27
N ASP A 161 -11.47 -4.09 -9.38
CA ASP A 161 -11.67 -3.22 -8.22
C ASP A 161 -13.06 -3.43 -7.61
N MET A 162 -14.10 -3.51 -8.45
CA MET A 162 -15.47 -3.78 -8.01
C MET A 162 -15.62 -5.15 -7.35
N ALA A 163 -14.98 -6.18 -7.88
CA ALA A 163 -15.00 -7.51 -7.28
C ALA A 163 -14.39 -7.50 -5.86
N ILE A 164 -13.22 -6.87 -5.70
CA ILE A 164 -12.55 -6.71 -4.42
C ILE A 164 -13.42 -5.92 -3.44
N TRP A 165 -13.97 -4.78 -3.92
CA TRP A 165 -14.82 -3.93 -3.11
C TRP A 165 -16.04 -4.66 -2.58
N GLN A 166 -16.77 -5.36 -3.45
CA GLN A 166 -18.01 -6.06 -3.08
C GLN A 166 -17.76 -7.30 -2.22
N GLN A 167 -16.72 -8.08 -2.53
CA GLN A 167 -16.48 -9.36 -1.87
C GLN A 167 -15.79 -9.21 -0.52
N HIS A 168 -15.01 -8.16 -0.31
CA HIS A 168 -14.10 -8.09 0.84
C HIS A 168 -14.22 -6.81 1.67
N ILE A 169 -14.49 -5.66 1.02
CA ILE A 169 -14.46 -4.39 1.73
C ILE A 169 -15.86 -4.00 2.20
N ARG A 170 -16.85 -4.09 1.33
CA ARG A 170 -18.20 -3.68 1.68
C ARG A 170 -18.82 -4.52 2.80
N GLN A 171 -18.53 -5.80 2.85
CA GLN A 171 -19.04 -6.69 3.88
C GLN A 171 -18.56 -6.32 5.30
N LEU A 172 -17.42 -5.64 5.41
CA LEU A 172 -16.89 -5.19 6.70
C LEU A 172 -17.77 -4.14 7.37
N ASP A 173 -18.43 -3.28 6.57
CA ASP A 173 -19.32 -2.24 7.08
C ASP A 173 -20.64 -2.81 7.61
N ASP A 174 -21.07 -3.96 7.09
CA ASP A 174 -22.26 -4.65 7.53
C ASP A 174 -22.05 -5.36 8.89
N GLU A 175 -20.84 -5.79 9.19
CA GLU A 175 -20.50 -6.53 10.42
C GLU A 175 -20.04 -5.60 11.57
N ASN A 176 -19.28 -4.58 11.25
CA ASN A 176 -18.80 -3.57 12.19
C ASN A 176 -18.72 -2.20 11.49
N PRO A 177 -19.23 -1.12 12.11
CA PRO A 177 -19.15 0.19 11.49
C PRO A 177 -17.68 0.63 11.39
N ILE A 178 -17.12 0.57 10.18
CA ILE A 178 -15.80 1.09 9.84
C ILE A 178 -15.94 2.23 8.84
N SER A 179 -15.03 3.18 8.91
CA SER A 179 -15.02 4.27 7.95
C SER A 179 -14.42 3.80 6.63
N LEU A 180 -15.23 3.78 5.57
CA LEU A 180 -14.80 3.42 4.22
C LEU A 180 -14.57 4.67 3.39
N PHE A 181 -13.35 4.81 2.86
CA PHE A 181 -12.95 5.90 1.98
C PHE A 181 -12.44 5.33 0.65
N ALA A 182 -12.61 6.09 -0.42
CA ALA A 182 -11.98 5.83 -1.71
C ALA A 182 -11.08 6.99 -2.08
N ALA A 183 -9.78 6.76 -2.25
CA ALA A 183 -8.86 7.76 -2.74
C ALA A 183 -8.65 7.60 -4.25
N ARG A 184 -9.13 8.59 -5.03
CA ARG A 184 -8.93 8.66 -6.49
C ARG A 184 -7.58 9.31 -6.78
N ASN A 185 -6.52 8.50 -6.80
CA ASN A 185 -5.16 8.97 -7.00
C ASN A 185 -4.88 9.26 -8.49
N LYS A 186 -3.85 10.07 -8.74
CA LYS A 186 -3.38 10.52 -10.04
C LYS A 186 -4.33 11.52 -10.73
N ILE A 187 -5.01 12.38 -9.97
CA ILE A 187 -5.85 13.43 -10.59
C ILE A 187 -5.05 14.41 -11.45
N ASP A 188 -3.72 14.44 -11.30
CA ASP A 188 -2.81 15.21 -12.14
C ASP A 188 -2.88 14.84 -13.63
N VAL A 189 -3.37 13.64 -13.99
CA VAL A 189 -3.64 13.28 -15.40
C VAL A 189 -4.80 14.06 -16.01
N LEU A 190 -5.63 14.69 -15.17
CA LEU A 190 -6.75 15.52 -15.61
C LEU A 190 -6.37 16.99 -15.77
N TRP A 191 -5.16 17.36 -15.32
CA TRP A 191 -4.70 18.72 -15.41
C TRP A 191 -4.36 19.06 -16.86
N ASP A 192 -5.11 19.98 -17.41
CA ASP A 192 -4.96 20.47 -18.77
C ASP A 192 -4.88 22.00 -18.74
N ASP A 193 -3.69 22.51 -18.96
CA ASP A 193 -3.43 23.96 -18.93
C ASP A 193 -4.14 24.68 -20.08
N LEU A 194 -4.56 23.98 -21.14
CA LEU A 194 -5.31 24.53 -22.26
C LEU A 194 -6.82 24.59 -21.99
N ALA A 195 -7.33 23.66 -21.22
CA ALA A 195 -8.78 23.56 -20.93
C ALA A 195 -9.23 24.50 -19.79
N GLY A 196 -8.28 24.99 -18.99
CA GLY A 196 -8.53 25.89 -17.86
C GLY A 196 -9.02 25.19 -16.59
N GLU A 197 -8.86 25.87 -15.46
CA GLU A 197 -9.08 25.32 -14.12
C GLU A 197 -10.51 24.84 -13.87
N ALA A 198 -11.51 25.60 -14.37
CA ALA A 198 -12.91 25.23 -14.21
C ALA A 198 -13.26 23.89 -14.86
N PHE A 199 -12.64 23.55 -15.98
CA PHE A 199 -12.82 22.27 -16.65
C PHE A 199 -12.20 21.14 -15.82
N VAL A 200 -11.00 21.37 -15.30
CA VAL A 200 -10.30 20.39 -14.45
C VAL A 200 -11.11 20.09 -13.19
N GLN A 201 -11.61 21.12 -12.51
CA GLN A 201 -12.44 20.96 -11.32
C GLN A 201 -13.74 20.22 -11.65
N HIS A 202 -14.39 20.51 -12.77
CA HIS A 202 -15.58 19.79 -13.19
C HIS A 202 -15.27 18.30 -13.45
N ALA A 203 -14.15 17.99 -14.08
CA ALA A 203 -13.71 16.61 -14.35
C ALA A 203 -13.43 15.85 -13.03
N ILE A 204 -12.77 16.48 -12.07
CA ILE A 204 -12.51 15.91 -10.73
C ILE A 204 -13.82 15.64 -10.00
N GLU A 205 -14.74 16.60 -9.98
CA GLU A 205 -16.04 16.45 -9.34
C GLU A 205 -16.89 15.35 -9.98
N LYS A 206 -16.85 15.23 -11.30
CA LYS A 206 -17.51 14.13 -12.01
C LYS A 206 -16.96 12.78 -11.58
N ILE A 207 -15.63 12.59 -11.57
CA ILE A 207 -14.98 11.35 -11.14
C ILE A 207 -15.35 11.03 -9.69
N ARG A 208 -15.38 12.03 -8.81
CA ARG A 208 -15.77 11.89 -7.41
C ARG A 208 -17.19 11.36 -7.27
N ASN A 209 -18.14 11.97 -7.98
CA ASN A 209 -19.55 11.57 -7.96
C ASN A 209 -19.78 10.18 -8.57
N ASP A 210 -19.13 9.88 -9.71
CA ASP A 210 -19.24 8.59 -10.37
C ASP A 210 -18.67 7.47 -9.49
N THR A 211 -17.52 7.70 -8.84
CA THR A 211 -16.93 6.74 -7.91
C THR A 211 -17.82 6.49 -6.70
N ALA A 212 -18.35 7.54 -6.07
CA ALA A 212 -19.25 7.42 -4.93
C ALA A 212 -20.48 6.57 -5.29
N LYS A 213 -21.07 6.83 -6.46
CA LYS A 213 -22.22 6.07 -6.97
C LYS A 213 -21.89 4.61 -7.24
N GLN A 214 -20.74 4.32 -7.87
CA GLN A 214 -20.32 2.95 -8.19
C GLN A 214 -20.01 2.13 -6.94
N LEU A 215 -19.32 2.72 -5.96
CA LEU A 215 -18.97 2.05 -4.72
C LEU A 215 -20.10 2.05 -3.69
N GLY A 216 -21.12 2.88 -3.86
CA GLY A 216 -22.25 3.02 -2.93
C GLY A 216 -21.84 3.64 -1.59
N ILE A 217 -20.92 4.60 -1.59
CA ILE A 217 -20.47 5.36 -0.42
C ILE A 217 -20.83 6.84 -0.56
N SER A 218 -20.72 7.59 0.55
CA SER A 218 -20.90 9.04 0.50
C SER A 218 -19.88 9.70 -0.44
N ARG A 219 -20.31 10.74 -1.17
CA ARG A 219 -19.41 11.57 -1.95
C ARG A 219 -18.26 12.14 -1.12
N ASP A 220 -18.54 12.47 0.15
CA ASP A 220 -17.54 13.06 1.05
C ASP A 220 -16.46 12.06 1.46
N ASN A 221 -16.73 10.76 1.29
CA ASN A 221 -15.75 9.69 1.50
C ASN A 221 -14.94 9.37 0.25
N VAL A 222 -15.14 10.08 -0.86
CA VAL A 222 -14.32 9.97 -2.06
C VAL A 222 -13.36 11.15 -2.13
N LEU A 223 -12.07 10.87 -2.02
CA LEU A 223 -10.99 11.84 -1.92
C LEU A 223 -10.16 11.82 -3.22
N PRO A 224 -10.35 12.81 -4.10
CA PRO A 224 -9.50 12.95 -5.29
C PRO A 224 -8.14 13.51 -4.86
N ILE A 225 -7.06 12.83 -5.20
CA ILE A 225 -5.69 13.22 -4.81
C ILE A 225 -4.67 13.02 -5.92
N SER A 226 -3.55 13.72 -5.85
CA SER A 226 -2.33 13.38 -6.57
C SER A 226 -1.17 13.19 -5.59
N ALA A 227 -0.93 11.94 -5.18
CA ALA A 227 0.16 11.61 -4.26
C ALA A 227 1.53 11.99 -4.84
N LYS A 228 1.71 11.85 -6.17
CA LYS A 228 2.96 12.23 -6.86
C LYS A 228 3.23 13.73 -6.76
N GLN A 229 2.22 14.55 -7.07
CA GLN A 229 2.38 16.00 -7.04
C GLN A 229 2.48 16.53 -5.61
N ALA A 230 1.78 15.92 -4.66
CA ALA A 230 1.92 16.24 -3.25
C ALA A 230 3.34 15.98 -2.73
N LEU A 231 3.94 14.83 -3.10
CA LEU A 231 5.32 14.54 -2.74
C LEU A 231 6.28 15.56 -3.36
N LEU A 232 6.10 15.89 -4.64
CA LEU A 232 6.90 16.91 -5.33
C LEU A 232 6.76 18.27 -4.67
N ALA A 233 5.54 18.66 -4.31
CA ALA A 233 5.24 19.91 -3.61
C ALA A 233 5.97 20.01 -2.26
N LYS A 234 5.94 18.94 -1.47
CA LYS A 234 6.66 18.87 -0.19
C LYS A 234 8.18 19.01 -0.36
N VAL A 235 8.76 18.33 -1.36
CA VAL A 235 10.20 18.43 -1.66
C VAL A 235 10.59 19.84 -2.09
N ARG A 236 9.74 20.50 -2.89
CA ARG A 236 9.98 21.86 -3.42
C ARG A 236 9.50 22.97 -2.49
N LYS A 237 8.78 22.63 -1.42
CA LYS A 237 8.09 23.59 -0.53
C LYS A 237 7.10 24.48 -1.31
N ASP A 238 6.43 23.89 -2.28
CA ASP A 238 5.47 24.55 -3.16
C ASP A 238 4.06 24.36 -2.58
N HIS A 239 3.53 25.39 -1.94
CA HIS A 239 2.23 25.34 -1.28
C HIS A 239 1.07 25.28 -2.28
N GLU A 240 1.16 25.96 -3.41
CA GLU A 240 0.11 25.97 -4.44
C GLU A 240 -0.03 24.59 -5.07
N LEU A 241 1.08 23.94 -5.40
CA LEU A 241 1.08 22.58 -5.91
C LEU A 241 0.55 21.58 -4.85
N LEU A 242 0.83 21.81 -3.56
CA LEU A 242 0.32 20.97 -2.48
C LEU A 242 -1.20 21.08 -2.37
N GLU A 243 -1.76 22.29 -2.40
CA GLU A 243 -3.22 22.51 -2.43
C GLU A 243 -3.85 21.86 -3.66
N ARG A 244 -3.29 22.10 -4.84
CA ARG A 244 -3.77 21.52 -6.10
C ARG A 244 -3.75 19.99 -6.09
N SER A 245 -2.85 19.39 -5.32
CA SER A 245 -2.77 17.93 -5.17
C SER A 245 -3.88 17.31 -4.33
N GLN A 246 -4.62 18.11 -3.57
CA GLN A 246 -5.70 17.74 -2.65
C GLN A 246 -5.31 16.68 -1.59
N LEU A 247 -3.99 16.46 -1.35
CA LEU A 247 -3.54 15.49 -0.37
C LEU A 247 -3.83 15.92 1.07
N ALA A 248 -3.99 17.22 1.32
CA ALA A 248 -4.31 17.72 2.66
C ALA A 248 -5.71 17.28 3.14
N ASP A 249 -6.58 16.87 2.22
CA ASP A 249 -7.95 16.42 2.51
C ASP A 249 -7.99 14.93 2.92
N LEU A 250 -6.91 14.18 2.70
CA LEU A 250 -6.77 12.78 3.10
C LEU A 250 -6.26 12.67 4.54
#